data_c1221a2af1df3fc4b8a54a0bda6e84d6
#
_entry.id   c1221a2af1df3fc4b8a54a0bda6e84d6
#
_cell.length_a   1.000
_cell.length_b   1.000
_cell.length_c   1.000
_cell.angle_alpha   90.00
_cell.angle_beta   90.00
_cell.angle_gamma   90.00
#
_symmetry.space_group_name_H-M   'P 1'
#
loop_
_entity.id
_entity.type
_entity.pdbx_description
1 polymer ?
#
loop_
_entity_poly.entity_id
_entity_poly.type
_entity_poly.pdbx_seq_one_letter_code
_entity_poly.pdbx_strand_id
1 'polypeptide(L)'
;MEEKVLDLLKSINQDVSSVVVDFIERTGNNKVAIINTEKNVFFAKKYFNNNSDVKDRFQSEVSLFEYAKECAPDFVPNIYAIDEINRIILFEKISGKNVKSEELDTKSILSAASFFSSLNKPEFKFTLGSKINNAAEACFSINDHLELVEKRIISLEKAIKNDLENSNASSAINLIRAAFEKIKNQILNYANQNMIQLDLEIEINDRVISPSDFGFHNCLKKKNSDLVFFDFEYSGWDDPAKVVGDFFNQLQVPVSEIYFHIFVEKAFENQKNKNELVTRAKLLLPLFKIKWACIAMNIFIPVNLERRLFSNPNLDITNYKEEQIQKANKILNNIQNNKNGIY
;
A
#
# COMPACT_ATOMS: atom_id res chain seq x y z
N MET A 1 6.86 14.85 19.80
CA MET A 1 6.47 15.25 18.43
C MET A 1 6.17 16.74 18.37
N GLU A 2 5.39 17.27 19.29
CA GLU A 2 4.94 18.67 19.31
C GLU A 2 6.09 19.67 19.22
N GLU A 3 7.06 19.63 20.15
CA GLU A 3 8.24 20.51 20.14
C GLU A 3 8.96 20.52 18.77
N LYS A 4 9.14 19.34 18.16
CA LYS A 4 9.83 19.21 16.88
C LYS A 4 9.01 19.74 15.69
N VAL A 5 7.68 19.69 15.78
CA VAL A 5 6.79 20.34 14.81
C VAL A 5 6.88 21.86 14.91
N LEU A 6 6.99 22.42 16.14
CA LEU A 6 7.21 23.86 16.30
C LEU A 6 8.56 24.31 15.71
N ASP A 7 9.61 23.51 15.86
CA ASP A 7 10.91 23.78 15.23
C ASP A 7 10.81 23.78 13.69
N LEU A 8 10.08 22.82 13.12
CA LEU A 8 9.81 22.76 11.66
C LEU A 8 9.01 23.98 11.17
N LEU A 9 7.98 24.41 11.91
CA LEU A 9 7.20 25.59 11.54
C LEU A 9 8.06 26.86 11.52
N LYS A 10 8.95 27.04 12.53
CA LYS A 10 9.90 28.16 12.55
C LYS A 10 10.82 28.12 11.33
N SER A 11 11.30 26.95 10.91
CA SER A 11 12.20 26.81 9.75
C SER A 11 11.57 27.28 8.42
N ILE A 12 10.23 27.29 8.34
CA ILE A 12 9.47 27.80 7.19
C ILE A 12 8.79 29.14 7.46
N ASN A 13 9.30 29.89 8.43
CA ASN A 13 8.84 31.22 8.80
C ASN A 13 7.35 31.31 9.22
N GLN A 14 6.81 30.24 9.83
CA GLN A 14 5.47 30.30 10.42
C GLN A 14 5.54 30.85 11.85
N ASP A 15 4.52 31.64 12.20
CA ASP A 15 4.34 32.10 13.58
C ASP A 15 3.91 30.90 14.44
N VAL A 16 4.60 30.73 15.57
CA VAL A 16 4.36 29.64 16.52
C VAL A 16 3.72 30.11 17.83
N SER A 17 3.33 31.38 17.93
CA SER A 17 2.75 31.95 19.16
C SER A 17 1.39 31.37 19.55
N SER A 18 0.63 30.86 18.57
CA SER A 18 -0.72 30.31 18.76
C SER A 18 -0.92 29.00 17.98
N VAL A 19 0.02 28.04 18.14
CA VAL A 19 -0.07 26.75 17.46
C VAL A 19 -0.86 25.76 18.29
N VAL A 20 -1.83 25.09 17.65
CA VAL A 20 -2.57 23.95 18.21
C VAL A 20 -2.18 22.68 17.45
N VAL A 21 -1.78 21.66 18.19
CA VAL A 21 -1.41 20.33 17.64
C VAL A 21 -2.45 19.31 18.03
N ASP A 22 -3.29 18.93 17.07
CA ASP A 22 -4.36 17.96 17.26
C ASP A 22 -3.90 16.58 16.78
N PHE A 23 -3.55 15.69 17.71
CA PHE A 23 -3.18 14.31 17.38
C PHE A 23 -4.40 13.52 16.90
N ILE A 24 -4.20 12.76 15.84
CA ILE A 24 -5.24 11.89 15.27
C ILE A 24 -4.95 10.46 15.71
N GLU A 25 -5.83 9.89 16.53
CA GLU A 25 -5.79 8.46 16.85
C GLU A 25 -6.21 7.63 15.64
N ARG A 26 -5.34 6.75 15.18
CA ARG A 26 -5.59 5.83 14.06
C ARG A 26 -4.85 4.51 14.29
N THR A 27 -5.32 3.49 13.57
CA THR A 27 -4.69 2.15 13.58
C THR A 27 -3.58 2.00 12.53
N GLY A 28 -2.92 3.10 12.16
CA GLY A 28 -1.81 3.12 11.19
C GLY A 28 -0.48 2.62 11.76
N ASN A 29 0.60 2.93 11.07
CA ASN A 29 1.97 2.62 11.48
C ASN A 29 2.67 3.83 12.10
N ASN A 30 2.16 5.03 11.90
CA ASN A 30 2.82 6.30 12.16
C ASN A 30 1.94 7.20 13.04
N LYS A 31 2.55 8.10 13.80
CA LYS A 31 1.82 9.17 14.51
C LYS A 31 1.52 10.30 13.55
N VAL A 32 0.30 10.81 13.59
CA VAL A 32 -0.12 11.92 12.75
C VAL A 32 -0.85 12.98 13.54
N ALA A 33 -0.74 14.23 13.11
CA ALA A 33 -1.42 15.36 13.75
C ALA A 33 -1.84 16.41 12.70
N ILE A 34 -2.93 17.13 12.99
CA ILE A 34 -3.29 18.38 12.32
C ILE A 34 -2.65 19.51 13.12
N ILE A 35 -1.99 20.41 12.41
CA ILE A 35 -1.29 21.53 12.99
C ILE A 35 -2.00 22.82 12.55
N ASN A 36 -2.65 23.47 13.48
CA ASN A 36 -3.33 24.74 13.23
C ASN A 36 -2.45 25.89 13.70
N THR A 37 -2.07 26.78 12.80
CA THR A 37 -1.47 28.09 13.10
C THR A 37 -2.52 29.17 12.91
N GLU A 38 -2.21 30.41 13.24
CA GLU A 38 -3.15 31.53 13.02
C GLU A 38 -3.61 31.65 11.56
N LYS A 39 -2.72 31.36 10.58
CA LYS A 39 -2.96 31.59 9.14
C LYS A 39 -3.11 30.34 8.32
N ASN A 40 -2.51 29.23 8.76
CA ASN A 40 -2.36 28.02 7.94
C ASN A 40 -2.71 26.76 8.74
N VAL A 41 -3.07 25.72 8.01
CA VAL A 41 -3.28 24.37 8.56
C VAL A 41 -2.38 23.38 7.84
N PHE A 42 -1.62 22.58 8.60
CA PHE A 42 -0.70 21.57 8.09
C PHE A 42 -1.09 20.18 8.59
N PHE A 43 -0.53 19.18 7.95
CA PHE A 43 -0.60 17.79 8.38
C PHE A 43 0.82 17.28 8.68
N ALA A 44 1.07 16.83 9.91
CA ALA A 44 2.36 16.31 10.32
C ALA A 44 2.30 14.78 10.46
N LYS A 45 3.31 14.09 9.92
CA LYS A 45 3.47 12.63 10.03
C LYS A 45 4.83 12.32 10.63
N LYS A 46 4.84 11.60 11.78
CA LYS A 46 6.05 11.08 12.43
C LYS A 46 6.13 9.57 12.23
N TYR A 47 7.23 9.14 11.64
CA TYR A 47 7.43 7.73 11.30
C TYR A 47 7.90 6.91 12.48
N PHE A 48 7.38 5.69 12.57
CA PHE A 48 7.91 4.69 13.47
C PHE A 48 9.31 4.30 13.01
N ASN A 49 10.27 4.30 13.95
CA ASN A 49 11.64 3.90 13.69
C ASN A 49 11.91 2.53 14.30
N ASN A 50 12.27 1.57 13.47
CA ASN A 50 12.70 0.26 13.90
C ASN A 50 13.93 -0.16 13.11
N ASN A 51 15.05 -0.40 13.79
CA ASN A 51 16.31 -0.81 13.20
C ASN A 51 16.24 -2.18 12.49
N SER A 52 15.18 -2.96 12.73
CA SER A 52 14.95 -4.23 12.04
C SER A 52 14.22 -4.09 10.70
N ASP A 53 13.73 -2.91 10.35
CA ASP A 53 13.10 -2.68 9.05
C ASP A 53 14.17 -2.75 7.96
N VAL A 54 13.96 -3.65 7.00
CA VAL A 54 14.84 -3.83 5.84
C VAL A 54 14.88 -2.57 4.97
N LYS A 55 13.78 -1.80 4.99
CA LYS A 55 13.62 -0.58 4.19
C LYS A 55 13.34 0.62 5.08
N ASP A 56 14.02 1.72 4.79
CA ASP A 56 13.71 3.01 5.39
C ASP A 56 12.43 3.60 4.78
N ARG A 57 11.32 3.48 5.52
CA ARG A 57 9.99 3.94 5.10
C ARG A 57 9.88 5.44 4.97
N PHE A 58 10.55 6.18 5.87
CA PHE A 58 10.60 7.63 5.81
C PHE A 58 11.28 8.10 4.51
N GLN A 59 12.47 7.56 4.23
CA GLN A 59 13.20 7.90 3.02
C GLN A 59 12.47 7.48 1.74
N SER A 60 11.76 6.33 1.77
CA SER A 60 10.96 5.87 0.64
C SER A 60 9.83 6.85 0.33
N GLU A 61 9.15 7.33 1.38
CA GLU A 61 8.06 8.28 1.21
C GLU A 61 8.56 9.64 0.71
N VAL A 62 9.65 10.17 1.28
CA VAL A 62 10.28 11.42 0.81
C VAL A 62 10.64 11.30 -0.67
N SER A 63 11.38 10.23 -1.04
CA SER A 63 11.84 10.04 -2.42
C SER A 63 10.69 9.94 -3.43
N LEU A 64 9.58 9.26 -3.07
CA LEU A 64 8.44 9.18 -3.98
C LEU A 64 7.70 10.51 -4.08
N PHE A 65 7.53 11.26 -2.99
CA PHE A 65 6.89 12.58 -3.07
C PHE A 65 7.69 13.56 -3.92
N GLU A 66 9.02 13.60 -3.78
CA GLU A 66 9.88 14.42 -4.63
C GLU A 66 9.73 14.04 -6.10
N TYR A 67 9.74 12.74 -6.40
CA TYR A 67 9.52 12.23 -7.75
C TYR A 67 8.11 12.55 -8.28
N ALA A 68 7.08 12.29 -7.50
CA ALA A 68 5.69 12.51 -7.90
C ALA A 68 5.37 14.00 -8.10
N LYS A 69 6.05 14.90 -7.40
CA LYS A 69 5.92 16.34 -7.59
C LYS A 69 6.34 16.77 -9.00
N GLU A 70 7.29 16.09 -9.61
CA GLU A 70 7.75 16.38 -10.97
C GLU A 70 6.81 15.79 -12.05
N CYS A 71 6.29 14.57 -11.82
CA CYS A 71 5.55 13.83 -12.87
C CYS A 71 4.03 13.79 -12.66
N ALA A 72 3.55 14.03 -11.43
CA ALA A 72 2.13 13.94 -11.07
C ALA A 72 1.73 14.95 -9.95
N PRO A 73 2.09 16.26 -10.07
CA PRO A 73 1.93 17.23 -8.99
C PRO A 73 0.49 17.42 -8.50
N ASP A 74 -0.50 17.26 -9.38
CA ASP A 74 -1.91 17.45 -9.04
C ASP A 74 -2.47 16.31 -8.18
N PHE A 75 -1.76 15.17 -8.11
CA PHE A 75 -2.19 13.97 -7.43
C PHE A 75 -1.59 13.77 -6.04
N VAL A 76 -0.69 14.63 -5.59
CA VAL A 76 0.01 14.49 -4.32
C VAL A 76 -0.01 15.78 -3.51
N PRO A 77 0.02 15.73 -2.16
CA PRO A 77 0.16 16.93 -1.34
C PRO A 77 1.55 17.55 -1.47
N ASN A 78 1.65 18.84 -1.23
CA ASN A 78 2.94 19.51 -1.10
C ASN A 78 3.62 19.13 0.22
N ILE A 79 4.96 18.98 0.20
CA ILE A 79 5.79 18.94 1.40
C ILE A 79 6.27 20.37 1.70
N TYR A 80 6.09 20.80 2.94
CA TYR A 80 6.56 22.12 3.41
C TYR A 80 7.90 22.03 4.14
N ALA A 81 8.09 20.98 4.95
CA ALA A 81 9.34 20.79 5.68
C ALA A 81 9.57 19.31 6.02
N ILE A 82 10.84 18.95 6.17
CA ILE A 82 11.30 17.60 6.53
C ILE A 82 12.29 17.72 7.67
N ASP A 83 12.09 16.91 8.73
CA ASP A 83 13.06 16.68 9.80
C ASP A 83 13.55 15.24 9.71
N GLU A 84 14.70 15.04 9.09
CA GLU A 84 15.29 13.72 8.89
C GLU A 84 15.70 13.06 10.21
N ILE A 85 16.18 13.86 11.19
CA ILE A 85 16.66 13.36 12.47
C ILE A 85 15.50 12.78 13.29
N ASN A 86 14.39 13.52 13.37
CA ASN A 86 13.21 13.11 14.14
C ASN A 86 12.20 12.33 13.27
N ARG A 87 12.48 12.17 11.97
CA ARG A 87 11.65 11.45 10.99
C ARG A 87 10.23 12.01 10.94
N ILE A 88 10.12 13.33 10.74
CA ILE A 88 8.85 14.05 10.68
C ILE A 88 8.77 14.75 9.32
N ILE A 89 7.62 14.64 8.66
CA ILE A 89 7.29 15.40 7.46
C ILE A 89 6.09 16.29 7.77
N LEU A 90 6.18 17.56 7.35
CA LEU A 90 5.09 18.53 7.39
C LEU A 90 4.52 18.69 5.97
N PHE A 91 3.28 18.23 5.80
CA PHE A 91 2.56 18.26 4.54
C PHE A 91 1.52 19.37 4.48
N GLU A 92 1.09 19.69 3.28
CA GLU A 92 -0.15 20.38 2.99
C GLU A 92 -1.33 19.64 3.63
N LYS A 93 -2.20 20.37 4.33
CA LYS A 93 -3.47 19.80 4.77
C LYS A 93 -4.47 19.81 3.63
N ILE A 94 -4.71 18.64 3.04
CA ILE A 94 -5.67 18.49 1.94
C ILE A 94 -7.09 18.66 2.47
N SER A 95 -7.84 19.58 1.85
CA SER A 95 -9.28 19.74 2.07
C SER A 95 -10.03 18.74 1.18
N GLY A 96 -10.33 17.57 1.73
CA GLY A 96 -10.99 16.49 1.01
C GLY A 96 -11.73 15.54 1.96
N LYS A 97 -12.47 14.59 1.38
CA LYS A 97 -13.16 13.52 2.10
C LYS A 97 -12.52 12.17 1.76
N ASN A 98 -12.52 11.25 2.72
CA ASN A 98 -12.18 9.87 2.44
C ASN A 98 -13.12 9.30 1.37
N VAL A 99 -12.54 8.55 0.44
CA VAL A 99 -13.29 7.87 -0.61
C VAL A 99 -13.94 6.62 0.01
N LYS A 100 -15.20 6.32 -0.37
CA LYS A 100 -15.92 5.13 0.05
C LYS A 100 -16.15 4.20 -1.14
N SER A 101 -16.22 2.90 -0.90
CA SER A 101 -16.36 1.89 -1.97
C SER A 101 -17.64 2.09 -2.79
N GLU A 102 -18.74 2.50 -2.17
CA GLU A 102 -20.02 2.77 -2.82
C GLU A 102 -20.02 4.03 -3.71
N GLU A 103 -19.01 4.89 -3.55
CA GLU A 103 -18.85 6.13 -4.32
C GLU A 103 -17.90 5.95 -5.53
N LEU A 104 -17.35 4.72 -5.70
CA LEU A 104 -16.42 4.43 -6.79
C LEU A 104 -17.16 4.30 -8.13
N ASP A 105 -16.68 5.03 -9.10
CA ASP A 105 -17.16 5.04 -10.49
C ASP A 105 -16.00 4.95 -11.48
N THR A 106 -16.32 4.81 -12.74
CA THR A 106 -15.33 4.77 -13.84
C THR A 106 -14.38 5.97 -13.80
N LYS A 107 -14.86 7.17 -13.45
CA LYS A 107 -14.05 8.38 -13.39
C LYS A 107 -13.01 8.29 -12.28
N SER A 108 -13.39 7.80 -11.11
CA SER A 108 -12.49 7.60 -9.97
C SER A 108 -11.41 6.56 -10.30
N ILE A 109 -11.77 5.45 -10.96
CA ILE A 109 -10.85 4.40 -11.40
C ILE A 109 -9.86 4.95 -12.43
N LEU A 110 -10.34 5.67 -13.45
CA LEU A 110 -9.47 6.30 -14.45
C LEU A 110 -8.52 7.34 -13.83
N SER A 111 -8.99 8.11 -12.85
CA SER A 111 -8.14 9.08 -12.12
C SER A 111 -7.02 8.37 -11.36
N ALA A 112 -7.31 7.29 -10.64
CA ALA A 112 -6.30 6.48 -9.96
C ALA A 112 -5.29 5.85 -10.94
N ALA A 113 -5.79 5.29 -12.05
CA ALA A 113 -4.95 4.75 -13.11
C ALA A 113 -4.08 5.82 -13.78
N SER A 114 -4.60 7.05 -13.94
CA SER A 114 -3.87 8.20 -14.49
C SER A 114 -2.74 8.66 -13.55
N PHE A 115 -2.97 8.67 -12.24
CA PHE A 115 -1.89 8.92 -11.27
C PHE A 115 -0.76 7.91 -11.47
N PHE A 116 -1.08 6.61 -11.47
CA PHE A 116 -0.07 5.56 -11.68
C PHE A 116 0.63 5.66 -13.04
N SER A 117 -0.14 5.90 -14.12
CA SER A 117 0.43 6.12 -15.46
C SER A 117 1.39 7.32 -15.50
N SER A 118 1.06 8.42 -14.79
CA SER A 118 1.89 9.61 -14.70
C SER A 118 3.22 9.35 -14.02
N LEU A 119 3.23 8.53 -12.95
CA LEU A 119 4.47 8.06 -12.31
C LEU A 119 5.36 7.23 -13.26
N ASN A 120 4.79 6.66 -14.31
CA ASN A 120 5.47 5.70 -15.18
C ASN A 120 5.65 6.19 -16.61
N LYS A 121 5.57 7.51 -16.84
CA LYS A 121 5.96 8.12 -18.11
C LYS A 121 7.45 7.93 -18.35
N PRO A 122 7.86 7.45 -19.55
CA PRO A 122 9.27 7.12 -19.83
C PRO A 122 10.24 8.26 -19.55
N GLU A 123 9.86 9.50 -19.84
CA GLU A 123 10.69 10.69 -19.63
C GLU A 123 11.06 10.94 -18.16
N PHE A 124 10.22 10.56 -17.21
CA PHE A 124 10.51 10.66 -15.78
C PHE A 124 11.07 9.37 -15.22
N LYS A 125 10.48 8.23 -15.59
CA LYS A 125 10.82 6.91 -15.09
C LYS A 125 12.31 6.57 -15.25
N PHE A 126 12.87 6.84 -16.42
CA PHE A 126 14.28 6.50 -16.74
C PHE A 126 15.28 7.61 -16.39
N THR A 127 14.84 8.81 -16.09
CA THR A 127 15.72 9.91 -15.66
C THR A 127 15.74 10.04 -14.14
N LEU A 128 14.63 10.41 -13.54
CA LEU A 128 14.50 10.67 -12.10
C LEU A 128 14.34 9.38 -11.28
N GLY A 129 13.72 8.35 -11.86
CA GLY A 129 13.47 7.07 -11.18
C GLY A 129 14.73 6.32 -10.75
N SER A 130 15.90 6.62 -11.35
CA SER A 130 17.18 6.03 -10.94
C SER A 130 17.57 6.30 -9.47
N LYS A 131 16.98 7.32 -8.85
CA LYS A 131 17.17 7.68 -7.44
C LYS A 131 16.23 6.93 -6.49
N ILE A 132 15.27 6.20 -7.03
CA ILE A 132 14.26 5.46 -6.27
C ILE A 132 14.76 4.03 -6.07
N ASN A 133 14.74 3.54 -4.82
CA ASN A 133 15.06 2.16 -4.49
C ASN A 133 13.89 1.22 -4.84
N ASN A 134 14.12 -0.10 -4.76
CA ASN A 134 13.04 -1.07 -4.90
C ASN A 134 11.96 -0.83 -3.84
N ALA A 135 10.70 -1.13 -4.17
CA ALA A 135 9.58 -1.08 -3.24
C ALA A 135 9.80 -2.04 -2.06
N ALA A 136 9.11 -1.81 -0.96
CA ALA A 136 9.06 -2.80 0.09
C ALA A 136 8.44 -4.10 -0.47
N GLU A 137 9.13 -5.23 -0.25
CA GLU A 137 8.71 -6.52 -0.80
C GLU A 137 8.57 -6.50 -2.34
N ALA A 138 9.49 -5.81 -3.03
CA ALA A 138 9.53 -5.82 -4.49
C ALA A 138 9.72 -7.26 -5.00
N CYS A 139 8.94 -7.61 -6.02
CA CYS A 139 8.99 -8.89 -6.70
C CYS A 139 9.15 -8.65 -8.20
N PHE A 140 9.98 -9.41 -8.87
CA PHE A 140 10.19 -9.24 -10.31
C PHE A 140 9.95 -10.51 -11.12
N SER A 141 9.90 -11.68 -10.47
CA SER A 141 9.53 -12.96 -11.06
C SER A 141 8.20 -13.48 -10.48
N ILE A 142 7.57 -14.45 -11.14
CA ILE A 142 6.36 -15.10 -10.59
C ILE A 142 6.73 -15.87 -9.31
N ASN A 143 7.91 -16.48 -9.28
CA ASN A 143 8.38 -17.20 -8.11
C ASN A 143 8.58 -16.28 -6.90
N ASP A 144 9.11 -15.05 -7.09
CA ASP A 144 9.23 -14.07 -6.01
C ASP A 144 7.88 -13.78 -5.35
N HIS A 145 6.81 -13.64 -6.15
CA HIS A 145 5.46 -13.40 -5.62
C HIS A 145 4.94 -14.61 -4.81
N LEU A 146 5.17 -15.83 -5.31
CA LEU A 146 4.80 -17.05 -4.59
C LEU A 146 5.55 -17.15 -3.27
N GLU A 147 6.87 -16.97 -3.29
CA GLU A 147 7.72 -17.00 -2.10
C GLU A 147 7.36 -15.92 -1.09
N LEU A 148 7.06 -14.70 -1.56
CA LEU A 148 6.65 -13.60 -0.69
C LEU A 148 5.42 -13.98 0.13
N VAL A 149 4.38 -14.51 -0.53
CA VAL A 149 3.14 -14.90 0.15
C VAL A 149 3.39 -16.09 1.07
N GLU A 150 4.18 -17.07 0.65
CA GLU A 150 4.54 -18.21 1.47
C GLU A 150 5.31 -17.82 2.74
N LYS A 151 6.30 -16.93 2.63
CA LYS A 151 7.06 -16.38 3.77
C LYS A 151 6.13 -15.65 4.77
N ARG A 152 5.12 -14.92 4.28
CA ARG A 152 4.12 -14.27 5.14
C ARG A 152 3.29 -15.30 5.91
N ILE A 153 2.83 -16.35 5.23
CA ILE A 153 2.06 -17.43 5.85
C ILE A 153 2.88 -18.11 6.94
N ILE A 154 4.13 -18.50 6.64
CA ILE A 154 5.05 -19.15 7.61
C ILE A 154 5.26 -18.25 8.83
N SER A 155 5.45 -16.94 8.62
CA SER A 155 5.63 -15.98 9.72
C SER A 155 4.39 -15.89 10.62
N LEU A 156 3.20 -15.91 10.03
CA LEU A 156 1.93 -15.90 10.76
C LEU A 156 1.69 -17.23 11.50
N GLU A 157 1.96 -18.38 10.86
CA GLU A 157 1.86 -19.70 11.49
C GLU A 157 2.75 -19.77 12.75
N LYS A 158 3.99 -19.26 12.64
CA LYS A 158 4.92 -19.19 13.77
C LYS A 158 4.42 -18.26 14.88
N ALA A 159 3.89 -17.09 14.53
CA ALA A 159 3.40 -16.13 15.51
C ALA A 159 2.14 -16.63 16.22
N ILE A 160 1.18 -17.21 15.47
CA ILE A 160 -0.10 -17.71 16.01
C ILE A 160 0.11 -18.98 16.84
N LYS A 161 1.06 -19.85 16.47
CA LYS A 161 1.39 -21.05 17.26
C LYS A 161 1.84 -20.70 18.69
N ASN A 162 2.42 -19.53 18.87
CA ASN A 162 2.85 -19.03 20.18
C ASN A 162 1.72 -18.30 20.94
N ASP A 163 0.58 -18.00 20.28
CA ASP A 163 -0.63 -17.39 20.86
C ASP A 163 -1.69 -18.48 21.10
N LEU A 164 -1.48 -19.28 22.15
CA LEU A 164 -2.29 -20.48 22.44
C LEU A 164 -3.77 -20.19 22.77
N GLU A 165 -4.13 -18.92 23.01
CA GLU A 165 -5.47 -18.54 23.44
C GLU A 165 -6.43 -18.27 22.25
N ASN A 166 -5.93 -18.21 20.98
CA ASN A 166 -6.74 -17.79 19.86
C ASN A 166 -6.99 -18.90 18.82
N SER A 167 -7.96 -19.78 19.09
CA SER A 167 -8.41 -20.85 18.19
C SER A 167 -8.93 -20.31 16.83
N ASN A 168 -9.53 -19.11 16.80
CA ASN A 168 -10.04 -18.49 15.59
C ASN A 168 -8.90 -18.08 14.66
N ALA A 169 -7.81 -17.53 15.20
CA ALA A 169 -6.61 -17.19 14.42
C ALA A 169 -5.98 -18.45 13.81
N SER A 170 -5.89 -19.54 14.58
CA SER A 170 -5.39 -20.84 14.10
C SER A 170 -6.23 -21.39 12.95
N SER A 171 -7.55 -21.28 13.06
CA SER A 171 -8.47 -21.68 11.99
C SER A 171 -8.30 -20.81 10.74
N ALA A 172 -8.18 -19.48 10.90
CA ALA A 172 -8.00 -18.56 9.79
C ALA A 172 -6.69 -18.80 9.03
N ILE A 173 -5.56 -19.02 9.74
CA ILE A 173 -4.27 -19.26 9.07
C ILE A 173 -4.26 -20.60 8.33
N ASN A 174 -4.92 -21.64 8.83
CA ASN A 174 -5.07 -22.91 8.13
C ASN A 174 -5.88 -22.74 6.82
N LEU A 175 -6.95 -21.94 6.84
CA LEU A 175 -7.72 -21.61 5.62
C LEU A 175 -6.89 -20.81 4.62
N ILE A 176 -6.08 -19.84 5.09
CA ILE A 176 -5.14 -19.07 4.26
C ILE A 176 -4.15 -20.04 3.58
N ARG A 177 -3.55 -20.96 4.33
CA ARG A 177 -2.61 -21.97 3.80
C ARG A 177 -3.26 -22.82 2.72
N ALA A 178 -4.45 -23.37 3.00
CA ALA A 178 -5.17 -24.21 2.03
C ALA A 178 -5.52 -23.44 0.73
N ALA A 179 -5.95 -22.18 0.87
CA ALA A 179 -6.26 -21.32 -0.28
C ALA A 179 -4.98 -20.99 -1.09
N PHE A 180 -3.86 -20.73 -0.41
CA PHE A 180 -2.56 -20.51 -1.05
C PHE A 180 -2.12 -21.70 -1.88
N GLU A 181 -2.13 -22.92 -1.32
CA GLU A 181 -1.73 -24.12 -2.06
C GLU A 181 -2.59 -24.33 -3.31
N LYS A 182 -3.91 -24.10 -3.21
CA LYS A 182 -4.81 -24.17 -4.36
C LYS A 182 -4.41 -23.17 -5.45
N ILE A 183 -4.21 -21.90 -5.10
CA ILE A 183 -3.86 -20.84 -6.06
C ILE A 183 -2.46 -21.06 -6.63
N LYS A 184 -1.48 -21.44 -5.81
CA LYS A 184 -0.13 -21.82 -6.23
C LYS A 184 -0.18 -22.90 -7.31
N ASN A 185 -0.93 -23.98 -7.09
CA ASN A 185 -1.08 -25.06 -8.07
C ASN A 185 -1.74 -24.57 -9.37
N GLN A 186 -2.71 -23.66 -9.31
CA GLN A 186 -3.30 -23.07 -10.52
C GLN A 186 -2.29 -22.25 -11.31
N ILE A 187 -1.47 -21.42 -10.65
CA ILE A 187 -0.41 -20.63 -11.29
C ILE A 187 0.64 -21.54 -11.91
N LEU A 188 1.09 -22.59 -11.21
CA LEU A 188 2.07 -23.55 -11.70
C LEU A 188 1.56 -24.31 -12.94
N ASN A 189 0.30 -24.76 -12.92
CA ASN A 189 -0.32 -25.43 -14.03
C ASN A 189 -0.43 -24.51 -15.26
N TYR A 190 -0.85 -23.26 -15.07
CA TYR A 190 -0.92 -22.28 -16.14
C TYR A 190 0.46 -21.98 -16.73
N ALA A 191 1.45 -21.76 -15.88
CA ALA A 191 2.82 -21.51 -16.31
C ALA A 191 3.38 -22.67 -17.12
N ASN A 192 3.15 -23.91 -16.68
CA ASN A 192 3.58 -25.12 -17.39
C ASN A 192 2.90 -25.24 -18.77
N GLN A 193 1.57 -25.03 -18.85
CA GLN A 193 0.82 -25.11 -20.11
C GLN A 193 1.24 -24.04 -21.12
N ASN A 194 1.67 -22.86 -20.64
CA ASN A 194 2.07 -21.73 -21.48
C ASN A 194 3.59 -21.57 -21.59
N MET A 195 4.37 -22.53 -21.10
CA MET A 195 5.85 -22.52 -21.11
C MET A 195 6.46 -21.27 -20.47
N ILE A 196 5.82 -20.74 -19.41
CA ILE A 196 6.29 -19.56 -18.66
C ILE A 196 7.32 -20.01 -17.63
N GLN A 197 8.50 -19.39 -17.67
CA GLN A 197 9.56 -19.61 -16.67
C GLN A 197 9.25 -18.79 -15.40
N LEU A 198 9.05 -19.48 -14.28
CA LEU A 198 8.63 -18.84 -13.04
C LEU A 198 9.68 -17.90 -12.44
N ASP A 199 10.97 -18.25 -12.61
CA ASP A 199 12.11 -17.49 -12.06
C ASP A 199 12.58 -16.36 -13.01
N LEU A 200 12.00 -16.27 -14.22
CA LEU A 200 12.36 -15.21 -15.14
C LEU A 200 11.81 -13.87 -14.64
N GLU A 201 12.72 -12.96 -14.36
CA GLU A 201 12.37 -11.60 -13.99
C GLU A 201 11.78 -10.85 -15.20
N ILE A 202 10.82 -9.97 -14.94
CA ILE A 202 10.35 -9.00 -15.93
C ILE A 202 11.48 -8.07 -16.34
N GLU A 203 11.48 -7.68 -17.61
CA GLU A 203 12.49 -6.76 -18.12
C GLU A 203 12.52 -5.45 -17.34
N ILE A 204 13.69 -4.82 -17.23
CA ILE A 204 13.87 -3.55 -16.49
C ILE A 204 12.91 -2.46 -17.04
N ASN A 205 12.68 -2.45 -18.35
CA ASN A 205 11.78 -1.49 -18.98
C ASN A 205 10.31 -1.69 -18.58
N ASP A 206 9.93 -2.89 -18.18
CA ASP A 206 8.57 -3.24 -17.75
C ASP A 206 8.36 -3.06 -16.23
N ARG A 207 9.45 -2.91 -15.46
CA ARG A 207 9.33 -2.55 -14.03
C ARG A 207 8.74 -1.16 -13.91
N VAL A 208 8.06 -0.91 -12.81
CA VAL A 208 7.32 0.35 -12.57
C VAL A 208 7.75 1.03 -11.28
N ILE A 209 7.63 2.35 -11.24
CA ILE A 209 7.63 3.10 -9.98
C ILE A 209 6.24 2.93 -9.36
N SER A 210 6.20 2.27 -8.21
CA SER A 210 5.00 1.87 -7.49
C SER A 210 4.82 2.67 -6.21
N PRO A 211 3.60 3.18 -5.93
CA PRO A 211 3.25 3.67 -4.60
C PRO A 211 3.23 2.55 -3.54
N SER A 212 3.20 1.30 -3.98
CA SER A 212 3.11 0.03 -3.26
C SER A 212 1.76 -0.17 -2.56
N ASP A 213 1.50 0.39 -1.39
CA ASP A 213 0.18 0.31 -0.72
C ASP A 213 -0.84 1.23 -1.43
N PHE A 214 -1.09 0.92 -2.71
CA PHE A 214 -1.87 1.76 -3.61
C PHE A 214 -3.36 1.42 -3.58
N GLY A 215 -4.19 2.43 -3.32
CA GLY A 215 -5.64 2.29 -3.31
C GLY A 215 -6.36 3.53 -2.75
N PHE A 216 -7.67 3.51 -2.81
CA PHE A 216 -8.50 4.64 -2.35
C PHE A 216 -8.50 4.85 -0.83
N HIS A 217 -8.00 3.91 -0.05
CA HIS A 217 -7.81 4.08 1.38
C HIS A 217 -6.69 5.10 1.71
N ASN A 218 -5.75 5.28 0.79
CA ASN A 218 -4.68 6.28 0.83
C ASN A 218 -4.97 7.44 -0.13
N CYS A 219 -6.23 7.88 -0.18
CA CYS A 219 -6.69 8.92 -1.10
C CYS A 219 -7.74 9.83 -0.43
N LEU A 220 -7.68 11.12 -0.74
CA LEU A 220 -8.74 12.09 -0.45
C LEU A 220 -9.35 12.61 -1.75
N LYS A 221 -10.67 12.75 -1.77
CA LYS A 221 -11.42 13.37 -2.85
C LYS A 221 -11.73 14.84 -2.50
N LYS A 222 -11.19 15.77 -3.30
CA LYS A 222 -11.43 17.21 -3.16
C LYS A 222 -12.88 17.56 -3.59
N LYS A 223 -13.33 18.79 -3.30
CA LYS A 223 -14.67 19.28 -3.69
C LYS A 223 -14.89 19.28 -5.21
N ASN A 224 -13.85 19.54 -5.99
CA ASN A 224 -13.86 19.48 -7.46
C ASN A 224 -13.76 18.06 -8.04
N SER A 225 -13.82 17.05 -7.19
CA SER A 225 -13.68 15.63 -7.49
C SER A 225 -12.26 15.14 -7.84
N ASP A 226 -11.24 15.97 -7.73
CA ASP A 226 -9.86 15.55 -7.89
C ASP A 226 -9.43 14.62 -6.75
N LEU A 227 -8.61 13.64 -7.08
CA LEU A 227 -8.07 12.67 -6.14
C LEU A 227 -6.65 13.06 -5.75
N VAL A 228 -6.33 13.01 -4.47
CA VAL A 228 -4.98 13.24 -3.95
C VAL A 228 -4.55 12.03 -3.15
N PHE A 229 -3.46 11.39 -3.58
CA PHE A 229 -2.89 10.18 -2.98
C PHE A 229 -1.77 10.52 -2.01
N PHE A 230 -1.60 9.71 -0.98
CA PHE A 230 -0.61 9.87 0.09
C PHE A 230 -0.24 8.51 0.68
N ASP A 231 0.67 8.50 1.66
CA ASP A 231 1.13 7.31 2.40
C ASP A 231 1.97 6.36 1.52
N PHE A 232 3.09 6.87 1.03
CA PHE A 232 3.99 6.17 0.11
C PHE A 232 5.19 5.49 0.81
N GLU A 233 5.06 5.14 2.07
CA GLU A 233 6.16 4.61 2.89
C GLU A 233 6.74 3.27 2.41
N TYR A 234 6.04 2.59 1.50
CA TYR A 234 6.45 1.31 0.91
C TYR A 234 6.89 1.41 -0.56
N SER A 235 6.85 2.61 -1.12
CA SER A 235 7.04 2.87 -2.54
C SER A 235 8.41 2.48 -3.09
N GLY A 236 8.50 2.32 -4.39
CA GLY A 236 9.74 2.07 -5.12
C GLY A 236 9.53 1.28 -6.40
N TRP A 237 10.62 0.78 -7.00
CA TRP A 237 10.57 -0.09 -8.16
C TRP A 237 9.92 -1.44 -7.83
N ASP A 238 8.99 -1.88 -8.67
CA ASP A 238 8.22 -3.10 -8.44
C ASP A 238 7.65 -3.69 -9.76
N ASP A 239 7.00 -4.84 -9.64
CA ASP A 239 6.22 -5.47 -10.71
C ASP A 239 4.86 -4.76 -10.85
N PRO A 240 4.44 -4.36 -12.08
CA PRO A 240 3.11 -3.80 -12.31
C PRO A 240 1.96 -4.73 -11.88
N ALA A 241 2.16 -6.06 -11.91
CA ALA A 241 1.16 -7.01 -11.42
C ALA A 241 0.90 -6.85 -9.91
N LYS A 242 1.92 -6.50 -9.11
CA LYS A 242 1.75 -6.24 -7.68
C LYS A 242 0.93 -4.97 -7.45
N VAL A 243 1.16 -3.92 -8.23
CA VAL A 243 0.37 -2.67 -8.13
C VAL A 243 -1.10 -2.94 -8.39
N VAL A 244 -1.42 -3.69 -9.45
CA VAL A 244 -2.80 -4.10 -9.77
C VAL A 244 -3.35 -4.97 -8.64
N GLY A 245 -2.58 -5.93 -8.18
CA GLY A 245 -2.96 -6.84 -7.10
C GLY A 245 -3.31 -6.09 -5.81
N ASP A 246 -2.47 -5.13 -5.40
CA ASP A 246 -2.71 -4.33 -4.20
C ASP A 246 -3.91 -3.41 -4.38
N PHE A 247 -4.06 -2.75 -5.54
CA PHE A 247 -5.18 -1.85 -5.82
C PHE A 247 -6.56 -2.53 -5.73
N PHE A 248 -6.70 -3.75 -6.25
CA PHE A 248 -7.97 -4.46 -6.26
C PHE A 248 -8.26 -5.26 -4.97
N ASN A 249 -7.25 -5.57 -4.16
CA ASN A 249 -7.42 -6.47 -3.01
C ASN A 249 -7.24 -5.79 -1.64
N GLN A 250 -6.91 -4.49 -1.58
CA GLN A 250 -6.84 -3.77 -0.31
C GLN A 250 -8.21 -3.76 0.40
N LEU A 251 -8.21 -3.76 1.74
CA LEU A 251 -9.37 -4.14 2.53
C LEU A 251 -10.30 -2.98 2.91
N GLN A 252 -9.78 -1.75 2.94
CA GLN A 252 -10.50 -0.62 3.53
C GLN A 252 -11.50 -0.01 2.56
N VAL A 253 -11.13 0.11 1.27
CA VAL A 253 -11.98 0.64 0.19
C VAL A 253 -11.91 -0.32 -1.00
N PRO A 254 -12.56 -1.49 -0.90
CA PRO A 254 -12.49 -2.53 -1.94
C PRO A 254 -12.94 -2.02 -3.31
N VAL A 255 -12.18 -2.37 -4.34
CA VAL A 255 -12.49 -2.03 -5.74
C VAL A 255 -13.04 -3.27 -6.44
N SER A 256 -14.17 -3.13 -7.13
CA SER A 256 -14.76 -4.23 -7.88
C SER A 256 -13.89 -4.62 -9.09
N GLU A 257 -13.69 -5.93 -9.31
CA GLU A 257 -12.95 -6.46 -10.47
C GLU A 257 -13.56 -6.13 -11.83
N ILE A 258 -14.84 -5.66 -11.87
CA ILE A 258 -15.46 -5.18 -13.10
C ILE A 258 -14.68 -4.01 -13.74
N TYR A 259 -13.95 -3.27 -12.92
CA TYR A 259 -13.10 -2.16 -13.37
C TYR A 259 -11.69 -2.59 -13.81
N PHE A 260 -11.35 -3.88 -13.73
CA PHE A 260 -10.00 -4.37 -14.02
C PHE A 260 -9.49 -3.90 -15.39
N HIS A 261 -10.26 -4.15 -16.45
CA HIS A 261 -9.84 -3.77 -17.81
C HIS A 261 -9.67 -2.25 -17.95
N ILE A 262 -10.61 -1.46 -17.43
CA ILE A 262 -10.54 0.01 -17.51
C ILE A 262 -9.29 0.52 -16.77
N PHE A 263 -8.98 -0.06 -15.62
CA PHE A 263 -7.80 0.31 -14.83
C PHE A 263 -6.50 -0.02 -15.58
N VAL A 264 -6.30 -1.28 -15.98
CA VAL A 264 -5.04 -1.72 -16.61
C VAL A 264 -4.80 -1.08 -17.97
N GLU A 265 -5.87 -0.82 -18.74
CA GLU A 265 -5.79 -0.11 -20.00
C GLU A 265 -5.17 1.29 -19.85
N LYS A 266 -5.57 2.01 -18.82
CA LYS A 266 -5.04 3.34 -18.53
C LYS A 266 -3.72 3.27 -17.78
N ALA A 267 -3.61 2.41 -16.76
CA ALA A 267 -2.43 2.29 -15.92
C ALA A 267 -1.17 1.89 -16.71
N PHE A 268 -1.34 1.03 -17.72
CA PHE A 268 -0.23 0.50 -18.53
C PHE A 268 -0.09 1.16 -19.91
N GLU A 269 -0.72 2.33 -20.13
CA GLU A 269 -0.67 3.02 -21.43
C GLU A 269 0.75 3.35 -21.90
N ASN A 270 1.68 3.55 -20.93
CA ASN A 270 3.09 3.86 -21.20
C ASN A 270 4.00 2.62 -21.22
N GLN A 271 3.45 1.40 -21.03
CA GLN A 271 4.24 0.18 -20.99
C GLN A 271 4.29 -0.48 -22.38
N LYS A 272 5.52 -0.86 -22.80
CA LYS A 272 5.76 -1.46 -24.13
C LYS A 272 5.08 -2.83 -24.28
N ASN A 273 5.21 -3.68 -23.25
CA ASN A 273 4.70 -5.06 -23.26
C ASN A 273 3.34 -5.16 -22.53
N LYS A 274 2.46 -4.17 -22.74
CA LYS A 274 1.19 -4.01 -22.03
C LYS A 274 0.36 -5.29 -21.94
N ASN A 275 0.18 -6.01 -23.05
CA ASN A 275 -0.67 -7.21 -23.09
C ASN A 275 -0.13 -8.34 -22.20
N GLU A 276 1.19 -8.52 -22.19
CA GLU A 276 1.88 -9.51 -21.35
C GLU A 276 1.74 -9.13 -19.87
N LEU A 277 1.91 -7.84 -19.55
CA LEU A 277 1.74 -7.33 -18.19
C LEU A 277 0.30 -7.45 -17.68
N VAL A 278 -0.69 -7.23 -18.55
CA VAL A 278 -2.11 -7.46 -18.22
C VAL A 278 -2.38 -8.95 -17.95
N THR A 279 -1.83 -9.84 -18.77
CA THR A 279 -1.96 -11.29 -18.56
C THR A 279 -1.30 -11.72 -17.25
N ARG A 280 -0.09 -11.20 -16.96
CA ARG A 280 0.62 -11.43 -15.73
C ARG A 280 -0.16 -10.93 -14.49
N ALA A 281 -0.73 -9.72 -14.57
CA ALA A 281 -1.56 -9.16 -13.52
C ALA A 281 -2.82 -10.00 -13.24
N LYS A 282 -3.49 -10.50 -14.29
CA LYS A 282 -4.63 -11.43 -14.15
C LYS A 282 -4.22 -12.73 -13.47
N LEU A 283 -3.10 -13.33 -13.89
CA LEU A 283 -2.60 -14.59 -13.34
C LEU A 283 -2.33 -14.47 -11.84
N LEU A 284 -1.73 -13.37 -11.42
CA LEU A 284 -1.31 -13.15 -10.03
C LEU A 284 -2.40 -12.55 -9.13
N LEU A 285 -3.49 -11.99 -9.69
CA LEU A 285 -4.54 -11.32 -8.92
C LEU A 285 -5.10 -12.17 -7.76
N PRO A 286 -5.40 -13.47 -7.92
CA PRO A 286 -5.86 -14.31 -6.82
C PRO A 286 -4.81 -14.52 -5.72
N LEU A 287 -3.51 -14.53 -6.08
CA LEU A 287 -2.42 -14.64 -5.10
C LEU A 287 -2.38 -13.40 -4.19
N PHE A 288 -2.67 -12.22 -4.74
CA PHE A 288 -2.76 -10.99 -3.96
C PHE A 288 -3.95 -10.97 -2.99
N LYS A 289 -5.04 -11.68 -3.27
CA LYS A 289 -6.11 -11.91 -2.28
C LYS A 289 -5.56 -12.61 -1.03
N ILE A 290 -4.74 -13.64 -1.23
CA ILE A 290 -4.09 -14.35 -0.12
C ILE A 290 -3.10 -13.43 0.61
N LYS A 291 -2.28 -12.67 -0.12
CA LYS A 291 -1.38 -11.67 0.47
C LYS A 291 -2.15 -10.72 1.41
N TRP A 292 -3.29 -10.18 0.95
CA TRP A 292 -4.10 -9.25 1.74
C TRP A 292 -4.81 -9.92 2.93
N ALA A 293 -5.17 -11.21 2.82
CA ALA A 293 -5.62 -11.98 3.98
C ALA A 293 -4.50 -12.11 5.03
N CYS A 294 -3.24 -12.35 4.59
CA CYS A 294 -2.09 -12.34 5.50
C CYS A 294 -1.86 -10.94 6.11
N ILE A 295 -2.01 -9.85 5.33
CA ILE A 295 -1.86 -8.48 5.82
C ILE A 295 -2.91 -8.16 6.90
N ALA A 296 -4.16 -8.62 6.76
CA ALA A 296 -5.16 -8.50 7.80
C ALA A 296 -4.68 -9.14 9.12
N MET A 297 -4.05 -10.31 9.04
CA MET A 297 -3.56 -11.05 10.19
C MET A 297 -2.22 -10.52 10.77
N ASN A 298 -1.62 -9.48 10.21
CA ASN A 298 -0.31 -8.95 10.64
C ASN A 298 -0.28 -8.50 12.10
N ILE A 299 -1.43 -8.23 12.74
CA ILE A 299 -1.51 -7.86 14.16
C ILE A 299 -0.96 -8.95 15.09
N PHE A 300 -0.92 -10.21 14.64
CA PHE A 300 -0.36 -11.33 15.40
C PHE A 300 1.18 -11.34 15.39
N ILE A 301 1.81 -10.59 14.49
CA ILE A 301 3.28 -10.46 14.42
C ILE A 301 3.73 -9.35 15.38
N PRO A 302 4.63 -9.62 16.36
CA PRO A 302 4.98 -8.68 17.44
C PRO A 302 5.36 -7.28 16.96
N VAL A 303 6.25 -7.16 15.98
CA VAL A 303 6.69 -5.84 15.47
C VAL A 303 5.53 -5.05 14.84
N ASN A 304 4.53 -5.71 14.27
CA ASN A 304 3.37 -5.03 13.71
C ASN A 304 2.40 -4.58 14.81
N LEU A 305 2.27 -5.33 15.89
CA LEU A 305 1.54 -4.90 17.08
C LEU A 305 2.20 -3.67 17.70
N GLU A 306 3.53 -3.65 17.85
CA GLU A 306 4.27 -2.49 18.35
C GLU A 306 4.00 -1.22 17.54
N ARG A 307 3.95 -1.34 16.20
CA ARG A 307 3.59 -0.21 15.32
C ARG A 307 2.18 0.30 15.56
N ARG A 308 1.21 -0.60 15.75
CA ARG A 308 -0.17 -0.20 16.05
C ARG A 308 -0.26 0.54 17.38
N LEU A 309 0.43 0.03 18.41
CA LEU A 309 0.50 0.68 19.73
C LEU A 309 1.26 2.02 19.70
N PHE A 310 2.28 2.14 18.84
CA PHE A 310 2.95 3.43 18.62
C PHE A 310 1.98 4.47 18.03
N SER A 311 1.16 4.07 17.08
CA SER A 311 0.16 4.94 16.44
C SER A 311 -1.04 5.22 17.36
N ASN A 312 -1.53 4.21 18.08
CA ASN A 312 -2.63 4.30 19.03
C ASN A 312 -2.31 3.52 20.31
N PRO A 313 -1.79 4.19 21.35
CA PRO A 313 -1.47 3.53 22.63
C PRO A 313 -2.69 2.96 23.37
N ASN A 314 -3.91 3.44 23.06
CA ASN A 314 -5.17 3.03 23.69
C ASN A 314 -5.90 1.94 22.89
N LEU A 315 -5.23 1.27 21.94
CA LEU A 315 -5.84 0.24 21.09
C LEU A 315 -6.35 -0.93 21.94
N ASP A 316 -7.64 -1.25 21.80
CA ASP A 316 -8.19 -2.53 22.29
C ASP A 316 -7.68 -3.66 21.38
N ILE A 317 -6.60 -4.31 21.83
CA ILE A 317 -5.89 -5.34 21.07
C ILE A 317 -6.79 -6.55 20.81
N THR A 318 -7.61 -6.94 21.78
CA THR A 318 -8.47 -8.14 21.67
C THR A 318 -9.52 -7.93 20.61
N ASN A 319 -10.27 -6.84 20.70
CA ASN A 319 -11.29 -6.51 19.70
C ASN A 319 -10.66 -6.29 18.31
N TYR A 320 -9.51 -5.64 18.25
CA TYR A 320 -8.82 -5.40 16.98
C TYR A 320 -8.34 -6.72 16.32
N LYS A 321 -7.80 -7.68 17.08
CA LYS A 321 -7.46 -9.02 16.59
C LYS A 321 -8.67 -9.73 15.96
N GLU A 322 -9.81 -9.74 16.66
CA GLU A 322 -11.06 -10.34 16.17
C GLU A 322 -11.52 -9.69 14.86
N GLU A 323 -11.54 -8.37 14.76
CA GLU A 323 -11.89 -7.66 13.52
C GLU A 323 -10.98 -8.05 12.35
N GLN A 324 -9.68 -8.23 12.60
CA GLN A 324 -8.73 -8.61 11.55
C GLN A 324 -8.94 -10.06 11.08
N ILE A 325 -9.25 -10.99 11.99
CA ILE A 325 -9.64 -12.36 11.64
C ILE A 325 -10.91 -12.35 10.75
N GLN A 326 -11.93 -11.56 11.12
CA GLN A 326 -13.15 -11.45 10.32
C GLN A 326 -12.87 -10.92 8.90
N LYS A 327 -11.99 -9.92 8.77
CA LYS A 327 -11.56 -9.40 7.46
C LYS A 327 -10.86 -10.48 6.63
N ALA A 328 -9.92 -11.22 7.21
CA ALA A 328 -9.25 -12.33 6.52
C ALA A 328 -10.24 -13.40 6.05
N ASN A 329 -11.16 -13.83 6.91
CA ASN A 329 -12.19 -14.82 6.57
C ASN A 329 -13.12 -14.33 5.45
N LYS A 330 -13.48 -13.03 5.42
CA LYS A 330 -14.30 -12.45 4.33
C LYS A 330 -13.61 -12.57 2.97
N ILE A 331 -12.29 -12.33 2.91
CA ILE A 331 -11.51 -12.52 1.67
C ILE A 331 -11.55 -13.98 1.23
N LEU A 332 -11.29 -14.92 2.16
CA LEU A 332 -11.22 -16.34 1.86
C LEU A 332 -12.57 -16.89 1.35
N ASN A 333 -13.68 -16.47 1.94
CA ASN A 333 -15.02 -16.84 1.48
C ASN A 333 -15.28 -16.37 0.04
N ASN A 334 -14.80 -15.19 -0.33
CA ASN A 334 -14.91 -14.68 -1.70
C ASN A 334 -14.09 -15.52 -2.70
N ILE A 335 -12.92 -16.04 -2.28
CA ILE A 335 -12.10 -16.94 -3.12
C ILE A 335 -12.80 -18.28 -3.35
N GLN A 336 -13.45 -18.84 -2.31
CA GLN A 336 -14.13 -20.14 -2.41
C GLN A 336 -15.39 -20.06 -3.26
N ASN A 337 -16.14 -18.95 -3.18
CA ASN A 337 -17.40 -18.75 -3.90
C ASN A 337 -17.21 -18.40 -5.39
N ASN A 338 -16.06 -17.86 -5.78
CA ASN A 338 -15.69 -17.66 -7.18
C ASN A 338 -15.35 -19.01 -7.83
N LYS A 339 -16.42 -19.72 -8.29
CA LYS A 339 -16.30 -20.97 -9.06
C LYS A 339 -15.71 -20.78 -10.47
N ASN A 340 -15.70 -19.56 -10.96
CA ASN A 340 -15.03 -19.21 -12.22
C ASN A 340 -13.53 -19.15 -11.92
N GLY A 341 -12.80 -20.11 -12.49
CA GLY A 341 -11.33 -20.16 -12.41
C GLY A 341 -10.70 -18.84 -12.88
N ILE A 342 -9.39 -18.75 -12.78
CA ILE A 342 -8.56 -17.58 -13.15
C ILE A 342 -8.82 -17.12 -14.61
N TYR A 343 -9.65 -17.85 -15.38
CA TYR A 343 -9.96 -17.64 -16.82
C TYR A 343 -11.45 -17.77 -17.08
#